data_829a786537acc32e30ddbffa04fa83d2
#
_entry.id   829a786537acc32e30ddbffa04fa83d2
#
_cell.length_a   1.000
_cell.length_b   1.000
_cell.length_c   1.000
_cell.angle_alpha   90.00
_cell.angle_beta   90.00
_cell.angle_gamma   90.00
#
_symmetry.space_group_name_H-M   'P 1'
#
loop_
_entity.id
_entity.type
_entity.pdbx_description
1 polymer ?
#
loop_
_entity_poly.entity_id
_entity_poly.type
_entity_poly.pdbx_seq_one_letter_code
_entity_poly.pdbx_strand_id
1 'polypeptide(L)'
;ILVARKGKIIYENNFGFHTYKKKQAVTDSDLYDLASLTKVLGTLPLVMQAFDKGILSLSTKVSDLLPSWKNSNKSDLNLKQMLSHYSRLWPWIPFYKETLNKKGFPKKSMYQSEASKNFSLPVAKNLFLASNFEEEMYTQIEQSELIDSLHYKYSDLPYYIIKKYFEDTTGIPYDQYVRTNVFAPLGLKTIGYKPLDRFDASQIVSSEIDTYFRH
;
A
#
# COMPACT_ATOMS: atom_id res chain seq x y z
N ILE A 1 16.08 16.39 -7.70
CA ILE A 1 15.15 17.06 -8.63
C ILE A 1 15.44 16.54 -10.02
N LEU A 2 14.42 15.98 -10.68
CA LEU A 2 14.50 15.55 -12.08
C LEU A 2 13.46 16.33 -12.88
N VAL A 3 13.89 16.94 -14.00
CA VAL A 3 13.00 17.63 -14.94
C VAL A 3 13.14 16.99 -16.31
N ALA A 4 12.03 16.55 -16.87
CA ALA A 4 11.98 15.96 -18.21
C ALA A 4 11.02 16.73 -19.11
N ARG A 5 11.36 16.84 -20.40
CA ARG A 5 10.50 17.44 -21.42
C ARG A 5 10.59 16.63 -22.72
N LYS A 6 9.43 16.32 -23.30
CA LYS A 6 9.34 15.54 -24.54
C LYS A 6 10.16 14.23 -24.51
N GLY A 7 10.07 13.52 -23.35
CA GLY A 7 10.77 12.25 -23.14
C GLY A 7 12.29 12.36 -22.89
N LYS A 8 12.84 13.55 -22.75
CA LYS A 8 14.27 13.77 -22.46
C LYS A 8 14.45 14.42 -21.11
N ILE A 9 15.38 13.90 -20.29
CA ILE A 9 15.82 14.54 -19.05
C ILE A 9 16.63 15.78 -19.45
N ILE A 10 16.25 16.94 -18.95
CA ILE A 10 16.88 18.24 -19.20
C ILE A 10 17.59 18.81 -17.96
N TYR A 11 17.26 18.27 -16.79
CA TYR A 11 17.90 18.61 -15.53
C TYR A 11 17.76 17.45 -14.55
N GLU A 12 18.86 17.10 -13.88
CA GLU A 12 18.87 16.14 -12.78
C GLU A 12 19.92 16.56 -11.76
N ASN A 13 19.54 16.69 -10.51
CA ASN A 13 20.47 17.00 -9.42
C ASN A 13 19.88 16.61 -8.06
N ASN A 14 20.76 16.30 -7.11
CA ASN A 14 20.42 15.92 -5.74
C ASN A 14 20.77 17.03 -4.78
N PHE A 15 19.93 17.22 -3.76
CA PHE A 15 20.06 18.26 -2.77
C PHE A 15 19.73 17.73 -1.38
N GLY A 16 20.46 18.22 -0.39
CA GLY A 16 20.17 17.95 1.01
C GLY A 16 20.81 16.67 1.54
N PHE A 17 20.23 16.16 2.60
CA PHE A 17 20.76 15.07 3.39
C PHE A 17 19.64 14.13 3.80
N HIS A 18 19.95 12.86 4.10
CA HIS A 18 19.01 11.85 4.58
C HIS A 18 18.28 12.27 5.86
N THR A 19 18.98 13.00 6.75
CA THR A 19 18.42 13.46 8.04
C THR A 19 18.92 14.87 8.38
N TYR A 20 18.25 15.48 9.35
CA TYR A 20 18.67 16.79 9.90
C TYR A 20 20.08 16.78 10.52
N LYS A 21 20.62 15.61 10.85
CA LYS A 21 22.01 15.48 11.35
C LYS A 21 23.06 15.69 10.27
N LYS A 22 22.67 15.79 8.99
CA LYS A 22 23.51 16.09 7.82
C LYS A 22 24.75 15.19 7.67
N LYS A 23 24.65 13.92 8.12
CA LYS A 23 25.76 12.96 8.04
C LYS A 23 25.92 12.31 6.67
N GLN A 24 24.83 12.16 5.93
CA GLN A 24 24.80 11.52 4.63
C GLN A 24 24.07 12.44 3.65
N ALA A 25 24.77 12.88 2.61
CA ALA A 25 24.18 13.64 1.51
C ALA A 25 23.29 12.73 0.63
N VAL A 26 22.26 13.30 0.03
CA VAL A 26 21.42 12.62 -0.95
C VAL A 26 22.20 12.36 -2.23
N THR A 27 22.05 11.16 -2.81
CA THR A 27 22.72 10.71 -4.03
C THR A 27 21.71 10.16 -5.06
N ASP A 28 22.18 9.92 -6.29
CA ASP A 28 21.35 9.35 -7.38
C ASP A 28 20.89 7.91 -7.10
N SER A 29 21.56 7.19 -6.20
CA SER A 29 21.26 5.82 -5.84
C SER A 29 20.26 5.69 -4.69
N ASP A 30 19.84 6.80 -4.09
CA ASP A 30 18.95 6.79 -2.93
C ASP A 30 17.51 6.48 -3.32
N LEU A 31 16.86 5.71 -2.46
CA LEU A 31 15.48 5.28 -2.59
C LEU A 31 14.57 6.04 -1.64
N TYR A 32 13.39 6.36 -2.11
CA TYR A 32 12.39 7.11 -1.36
C TYR A 32 11.09 6.31 -1.23
N ASP A 33 10.41 6.45 -0.08
CA ASP A 33 9.05 6.02 0.04
C ASP A 33 8.15 6.85 -0.89
N LEU A 34 7.47 6.16 -1.78
CA LEU A 34 6.56 6.77 -2.75
C LEU A 34 5.19 7.10 -2.15
N ALA A 35 4.92 6.65 -0.94
CA ALA A 35 3.64 6.87 -0.25
C ALA A 35 2.45 6.65 -1.21
N SER A 36 1.55 7.61 -1.34
CA SER A 36 0.36 7.50 -2.18
C SER A 36 0.62 7.43 -3.70
N LEU A 37 1.84 7.71 -4.17
CA LEU A 37 2.20 7.40 -5.57
C LEU A 37 2.12 5.90 -5.86
N THR A 38 2.20 5.05 -4.84
CA THR A 38 1.95 3.60 -4.94
C THR A 38 0.61 3.29 -5.61
N LYS A 39 -0.42 4.11 -5.38
CA LYS A 39 -1.75 3.95 -5.98
C LYS A 39 -1.71 4.04 -7.51
N VAL A 40 -0.97 5.01 -8.02
CA VAL A 40 -0.90 5.27 -9.47
C VAL A 40 0.23 4.53 -10.17
N LEU A 41 1.28 4.13 -9.46
CA LEU A 41 2.41 3.41 -10.03
C LEU A 41 2.29 1.88 -9.89
N GLY A 42 1.59 1.40 -8.87
CA GLY A 42 1.39 -0.04 -8.62
C GLY A 42 -0.02 -0.50 -8.99
N THR A 43 -1.05 0.04 -8.30
CA THR A 43 -2.41 -0.49 -8.41
C THR A 43 -3.09 -0.10 -9.72
N LEU A 44 -3.04 1.17 -10.10
CA LEU A 44 -3.75 1.65 -11.29
C LEU A 44 -3.28 0.93 -12.57
N PRO A 45 -1.99 0.68 -12.83
CA PRO A 45 -1.56 -0.08 -14.00
C PRO A 45 -2.11 -1.50 -14.07
N LEU A 46 -2.26 -2.19 -12.93
CA LEU A 46 -2.90 -3.52 -12.89
C LEU A 46 -4.39 -3.44 -13.26
N VAL A 47 -5.10 -2.44 -12.73
CA VAL A 47 -6.50 -2.20 -13.09
C VAL A 47 -6.64 -1.87 -14.58
N MET A 48 -5.75 -1.03 -15.14
CA MET A 48 -5.72 -0.71 -16.56
C MET A 48 -5.49 -1.96 -17.42
N GLN A 49 -4.55 -2.81 -17.05
CA GLN A 49 -4.31 -4.08 -17.76
C GLN A 49 -5.51 -5.02 -17.69
N ALA A 50 -6.18 -5.11 -16.53
CA ALA A 50 -7.37 -5.93 -16.37
C ALA A 50 -8.56 -5.38 -17.17
N PHE A 51 -8.68 -4.06 -17.25
CA PHE A 51 -9.66 -3.36 -18.09
C PHE A 51 -9.42 -3.63 -19.59
N ASP A 52 -8.18 -3.48 -20.03
CA ASP A 52 -7.80 -3.71 -21.42
C ASP A 52 -8.06 -5.16 -21.88
N LYS A 53 -7.88 -6.10 -20.97
CA LYS A 53 -8.20 -7.53 -21.19
C LYS A 53 -9.69 -7.86 -21.06
N GLY A 54 -10.55 -6.91 -20.76
CA GLY A 54 -11.99 -7.12 -20.55
C GLY A 54 -12.34 -7.88 -19.25
N ILE A 55 -11.38 -8.04 -18.33
CA ILE A 55 -11.58 -8.72 -17.04
C ILE A 55 -12.32 -7.80 -16.07
N LEU A 56 -11.99 -6.52 -16.05
CA LEU A 56 -12.63 -5.50 -15.23
C LEU A 56 -13.23 -4.40 -16.11
N SER A 57 -14.23 -3.72 -15.57
CA SER A 57 -14.81 -2.51 -16.16
C SER A 57 -14.98 -1.44 -15.08
N LEU A 58 -15.18 -0.20 -15.46
CA LEU A 58 -15.46 0.88 -14.50
C LEU A 58 -16.77 0.66 -13.72
N SER A 59 -17.69 -0.16 -14.24
CA SER A 59 -18.94 -0.56 -13.58
C SER A 59 -18.81 -1.82 -12.72
N THR A 60 -17.67 -2.52 -12.72
CA THR A 60 -17.43 -3.68 -11.87
C THR A 60 -17.62 -3.31 -10.41
N LYS A 61 -18.50 -4.02 -9.71
CA LYS A 61 -18.88 -3.74 -8.33
C LYS A 61 -17.94 -4.42 -7.32
N VAL A 62 -17.96 -3.94 -6.10
CA VAL A 62 -17.23 -4.59 -4.97
C VAL A 62 -17.72 -6.02 -4.77
N SER A 63 -19.03 -6.28 -4.92
CA SER A 63 -19.59 -7.65 -4.86
C SER A 63 -19.06 -8.58 -5.95
N ASP A 64 -18.62 -8.05 -7.10
CA ASP A 64 -17.98 -8.84 -8.16
C ASP A 64 -16.49 -9.06 -7.85
N LEU A 65 -15.83 -8.07 -7.26
CA LEU A 65 -14.42 -8.17 -6.86
C LEU A 65 -14.25 -9.12 -5.67
N LEU A 66 -15.09 -8.97 -4.66
CA LEU A 66 -15.07 -9.72 -3.40
C LEU A 66 -16.45 -10.31 -3.14
N PRO A 67 -16.77 -11.53 -3.66
CA PRO A 67 -18.10 -12.13 -3.50
C PRO A 67 -18.53 -12.34 -2.04
N SER A 68 -17.58 -12.46 -1.11
CA SER A 68 -17.88 -12.52 0.33
C SER A 68 -18.53 -11.24 0.86
N TRP A 69 -18.32 -10.09 0.19
CA TRP A 69 -18.85 -8.78 0.59
C TRP A 69 -20.19 -8.42 -0.05
N LYS A 70 -20.87 -9.39 -0.68
CA LYS A 70 -22.16 -9.16 -1.36
C LYS A 70 -23.27 -8.61 -0.46
N ASN A 71 -23.18 -8.84 0.84
CA ASN A 71 -24.15 -8.36 1.82
C ASN A 71 -23.67 -7.10 2.58
N SER A 72 -22.49 -6.58 2.28
CA SER A 72 -21.98 -5.37 2.91
C SER A 72 -22.62 -4.11 2.31
N ASN A 73 -22.57 -3.00 3.04
CA ASN A 73 -23.00 -1.68 2.53
C ASN A 73 -22.11 -1.15 1.39
N LYS A 74 -21.06 -1.90 1.02
CA LYS A 74 -20.13 -1.58 -0.06
C LYS A 74 -20.37 -2.38 -1.33
N SER A 75 -21.26 -3.38 -1.28
CA SER A 75 -21.49 -4.32 -2.39
C SER A 75 -21.72 -3.65 -3.74
N ASP A 76 -22.46 -2.54 -3.77
CA ASP A 76 -22.83 -1.81 -4.98
C ASP A 76 -21.83 -0.72 -5.40
N LEU A 77 -20.80 -0.44 -4.61
CA LEU A 77 -19.75 0.47 -5.01
C LEU A 77 -19.00 -0.10 -6.21
N ASN A 78 -18.70 0.75 -7.20
CA ASN A 78 -18.02 0.31 -8.41
C ASN A 78 -16.62 0.90 -8.54
N LEU A 79 -15.82 0.35 -9.45
CA LEU A 79 -14.45 0.78 -9.69
C LEU A 79 -14.35 2.26 -10.05
N LYS A 80 -15.30 2.81 -10.84
CA LYS A 80 -15.32 4.25 -11.15
C LYS A 80 -15.38 5.10 -9.90
N GLN A 81 -16.31 4.79 -8.99
CA GLN A 81 -16.47 5.52 -7.74
C GLN A 81 -15.24 5.39 -6.84
N MET A 82 -14.67 4.18 -6.75
CA MET A 82 -13.50 3.91 -5.93
C MET A 82 -12.26 4.65 -6.45
N LEU A 83 -11.94 4.54 -7.73
CA LEU A 83 -10.76 5.15 -8.34
C LEU A 83 -10.85 6.68 -8.43
N SER A 84 -12.06 7.24 -8.50
CA SER A 84 -12.27 8.69 -8.51
C SER A 84 -12.47 9.31 -7.12
N HIS A 85 -12.42 8.50 -6.06
CA HIS A 85 -12.65 8.92 -4.67
C HIS A 85 -14.07 9.49 -4.41
N TYR A 86 -15.08 8.99 -5.14
CA TYR A 86 -16.50 9.27 -4.94
C TYR A 86 -17.26 8.07 -4.36
N SER A 87 -16.56 7.19 -3.63
CA SER A 87 -17.10 5.95 -3.11
C SER A 87 -17.74 6.08 -1.71
N ARG A 88 -17.75 7.25 -1.11
CA ARG A 88 -18.24 7.45 0.27
C ARG A 88 -17.45 6.65 1.33
N LEU A 89 -16.32 6.06 0.98
CA LEU A 89 -15.45 5.39 1.93
C LEU A 89 -14.71 6.40 2.80
N TRP A 90 -14.46 6.03 4.04
CA TRP A 90 -13.63 6.82 4.94
C TRP A 90 -12.24 7.04 4.34
N PRO A 91 -11.57 8.17 4.64
CA PRO A 91 -10.22 8.44 4.15
C PRO A 91 -9.24 7.32 4.46
N TRP A 92 -9.27 6.82 5.69
CA TRP A 92 -8.43 5.74 6.18
C TRP A 92 -9.00 5.20 7.51
N ILE A 93 -8.55 4.00 7.90
CA ILE A 93 -8.83 3.38 9.19
C ILE A 93 -7.48 3.21 9.92
N PRO A 94 -7.33 3.70 11.15
CA PRO A 94 -6.06 3.61 11.88
C PRO A 94 -5.86 2.22 12.49
N PHE A 95 -5.74 1.18 11.66
CA PHE A 95 -5.62 -0.22 12.07
C PHE A 95 -4.56 -0.44 13.15
N TYR A 96 -3.42 0.25 13.03
CA TYR A 96 -2.30 0.12 13.97
C TYR A 96 -2.70 0.43 15.43
N LYS A 97 -3.71 1.26 15.68
CA LYS A 97 -4.13 1.60 17.04
C LYS A 97 -4.60 0.39 17.84
N GLU A 98 -5.19 -0.59 17.19
CA GLU A 98 -5.64 -1.83 17.83
C GLU A 98 -4.48 -2.72 18.24
N THR A 99 -3.33 -2.55 17.61
CA THR A 99 -2.11 -3.31 17.91
C THR A 99 -1.30 -2.70 19.04
N LEU A 100 -1.67 -1.50 19.51
CA LEU A 100 -1.00 -0.77 20.58
C LEU A 100 -1.76 -0.87 21.92
N ASN A 101 -1.01 -0.88 23.00
CA ASN A 101 -1.58 -0.77 24.36
C ASN A 101 -1.97 0.69 24.67
N LYS A 102 -2.61 0.91 25.85
CA LYS A 102 -3.05 2.24 26.30
C LYS A 102 -1.91 3.28 26.41
N LYS A 103 -0.66 2.85 26.49
CA LYS A 103 0.54 3.71 26.54
C LYS A 103 1.15 3.96 25.17
N GLY A 104 0.56 3.43 24.09
CA GLY A 104 1.05 3.57 22.73
C GLY A 104 2.16 2.57 22.32
N PHE A 105 2.47 1.57 23.14
CA PHE A 105 3.47 0.55 22.81
C PHE A 105 2.85 -0.69 22.16
N PRO A 106 3.59 -1.40 21.29
CA PRO A 106 3.14 -2.66 20.72
C PRO A 106 2.68 -3.67 21.78
N LYS A 107 1.51 -4.27 21.56
CA LYS A 107 1.00 -5.33 22.43
C LYS A 107 1.76 -6.62 22.22
N LYS A 108 2.19 -7.30 23.26
CA LYS A 108 2.80 -8.63 23.17
C LYS A 108 1.88 -9.70 22.60
N SER A 109 0.56 -9.49 22.67
CA SER A 109 -0.43 -10.37 22.04
C SER A 109 -0.53 -10.18 20.54
N MET A 110 -0.01 -9.08 20.00
CA MET A 110 -0.06 -8.73 18.57
C MET A 110 1.30 -8.84 17.89
N TYR A 111 2.40 -8.77 18.65
CA TYR A 111 3.75 -8.77 18.09
C TYR A 111 4.68 -9.71 18.82
N GLN A 112 5.56 -10.37 18.04
CA GLN A 112 6.67 -11.17 18.56
C GLN A 112 7.95 -10.88 17.75
N SER A 113 9.11 -11.15 18.38
CA SER A 113 10.43 -10.94 17.77
C SER A 113 10.82 -12.02 16.75
N GLU A 114 10.14 -13.15 16.78
CA GLU A 114 10.41 -14.32 15.92
C GLU A 114 9.16 -14.71 15.14
N ALA A 115 9.38 -15.16 13.90
CA ALA A 115 8.30 -15.69 13.08
C ALA A 115 7.76 -17.00 13.66
N SER A 116 6.45 -17.16 13.66
CA SER A 116 5.78 -18.40 14.06
C SER A 116 4.46 -18.55 13.30
N LYS A 117 3.78 -19.70 13.46
CA LYS A 117 2.47 -19.93 12.85
C LYS A 117 1.45 -18.82 13.19
N ASN A 118 1.51 -18.29 14.41
CA ASN A 118 0.56 -17.28 14.88
C ASN A 118 1.07 -15.84 14.65
N PHE A 119 2.33 -15.64 14.29
CA PHE A 119 2.98 -14.35 14.06
C PHE A 119 3.85 -14.45 12.80
N SER A 120 3.21 -14.41 11.64
CA SER A 120 3.87 -14.65 10.35
C SER A 120 4.02 -13.38 9.50
N LEU A 121 3.40 -12.26 9.89
CA LEU A 121 3.42 -11.04 9.11
C LEU A 121 4.63 -10.16 9.49
N PRO A 122 5.70 -10.10 8.70
CA PRO A 122 6.85 -9.27 9.01
C PRO A 122 6.50 -7.79 8.83
N VAL A 123 6.66 -6.98 9.87
CA VAL A 123 6.38 -5.54 9.85
C VAL A 123 7.65 -4.69 10.05
N ALA A 124 8.67 -5.25 10.69
CA ALA A 124 10.01 -4.66 10.81
C ALA A 124 11.03 -5.76 11.08
N LYS A 125 12.32 -5.40 11.15
CA LYS A 125 13.37 -6.34 11.54
C LYS A 125 13.06 -6.90 12.93
N ASN A 126 13.03 -8.23 13.07
CA ASN A 126 12.70 -8.93 14.31
C ASN A 126 11.37 -8.48 14.94
N LEU A 127 10.37 -8.19 14.10
CA LEU A 127 9.05 -7.84 14.56
C LEU A 127 7.99 -8.42 13.61
N PHE A 128 7.20 -9.35 14.14
CA PHE A 128 6.18 -10.09 13.40
C PHE A 128 4.82 -9.84 14.04
N LEU A 129 3.86 -9.43 13.22
CA LEU A 129 2.48 -9.19 13.59
C LEU A 129 1.68 -10.50 13.56
N ALA A 130 0.64 -10.57 14.36
CA ALA A 130 -0.30 -11.69 14.40
C ALA A 130 -0.84 -12.02 13.01
N SER A 131 -0.82 -13.32 12.65
CA SER A 131 -1.12 -13.81 11.30
C SER A 131 -2.54 -13.53 10.82
N ASN A 132 -3.50 -13.38 11.73
CA ASN A 132 -4.89 -13.08 11.42
C ASN A 132 -5.20 -11.60 11.28
N PHE A 133 -4.24 -10.70 11.58
CA PHE A 133 -4.53 -9.27 11.63
C PHE A 133 -4.89 -8.67 10.27
N GLU A 134 -4.35 -9.20 9.20
CA GLU A 134 -4.74 -8.74 7.85
C GLU A 134 -6.23 -9.01 7.57
N GLU A 135 -6.75 -10.17 7.98
CA GLU A 135 -8.19 -10.47 7.84
C GLU A 135 -9.05 -9.57 8.74
N GLU A 136 -8.57 -9.27 9.93
CA GLU A 136 -9.22 -8.28 10.82
C GLU A 136 -9.29 -6.89 10.18
N MET A 137 -8.23 -6.45 9.48
CA MET A 137 -8.25 -5.19 8.74
C MET A 137 -9.32 -5.18 7.65
N TYR A 138 -9.44 -6.26 6.87
CA TYR A 138 -10.49 -6.37 5.84
C TYR A 138 -11.88 -6.40 6.44
N THR A 139 -12.07 -7.07 7.57
CA THR A 139 -13.34 -7.07 8.30
C THR A 139 -13.71 -5.65 8.77
N GLN A 140 -12.76 -4.88 9.27
CA GLN A 140 -13.00 -3.48 9.65
C GLN A 140 -13.37 -2.62 8.44
N ILE A 141 -12.74 -2.82 7.29
CA ILE A 141 -13.12 -2.11 6.05
C ILE A 141 -14.54 -2.50 5.67
N GLU A 142 -14.86 -3.80 5.63
CA GLU A 142 -16.18 -4.31 5.25
C GLU A 142 -17.30 -3.75 6.13
N GLN A 143 -17.08 -3.70 7.45
CA GLN A 143 -18.08 -3.28 8.43
C GLN A 143 -18.13 -1.76 8.63
N SER A 144 -17.16 -1.00 8.14
CA SER A 144 -17.16 0.46 8.31
C SER A 144 -18.40 1.10 7.67
N GLU A 145 -18.92 2.15 8.30
CA GLU A 145 -20.01 2.92 7.72
C GLU A 145 -19.55 3.70 6.49
N LEU A 146 -20.48 3.98 5.57
CA LEU A 146 -20.24 4.90 4.48
C LEU A 146 -20.51 6.34 4.94
N ILE A 147 -19.76 7.30 4.40
CA ILE A 147 -20.02 8.73 4.63
C ILE A 147 -21.38 9.08 4.00
N ASP A 148 -22.21 9.82 4.74
CA ASP A 148 -23.61 10.09 4.36
C ASP A 148 -23.78 10.82 3.02
N SER A 149 -22.88 11.74 2.70
CA SER A 149 -22.99 12.54 1.48
C SER A 149 -22.07 12.06 0.37
N LEU A 150 -22.58 12.07 -0.87
CA LEU A 150 -21.79 11.78 -2.08
C LEU A 150 -21.01 13.03 -2.49
N HIS A 151 -19.72 13.05 -2.18
CA HIS A 151 -18.78 14.09 -2.61
C HIS A 151 -17.39 13.50 -2.80
N TYR A 152 -16.49 14.25 -3.41
CA TYR A 152 -15.09 13.85 -3.48
C TYR A 152 -14.51 13.75 -2.06
N LYS A 153 -14.02 12.56 -1.72
CA LYS A 153 -13.30 12.30 -0.47
C LYS A 153 -12.18 11.33 -0.72
N TYR A 154 -10.95 11.84 -0.70
CA TYR A 154 -9.77 11.00 -0.86
C TYR A 154 -9.77 9.86 0.16
N SER A 155 -9.58 8.63 -0.30
CA SER A 155 -9.62 7.43 0.52
C SER A 155 -8.54 6.43 0.10
N ASP A 156 -7.90 5.80 1.09
CA ASP A 156 -6.97 4.68 0.90
C ASP A 156 -7.72 3.34 0.75
N LEU A 157 -8.93 3.24 1.31
CA LEU A 157 -9.65 1.97 1.43
C LEU A 157 -9.94 1.27 0.10
N PRO A 158 -10.25 1.98 -1.02
CA PRO A 158 -10.41 1.34 -2.31
C PRO A 158 -9.21 0.50 -2.73
N TYR A 159 -8.01 0.93 -2.38
CA TYR A 159 -6.78 0.27 -2.78
C TYR A 159 -6.49 -1.00 -1.99
N TYR A 160 -6.97 -1.11 -0.74
CA TYR A 160 -7.01 -2.37 0.00
C TYR A 160 -7.98 -3.37 -0.66
N ILE A 161 -9.18 -2.92 -1.06
CA ILE A 161 -10.17 -3.77 -1.75
C ILE A 161 -9.59 -4.30 -3.06
N ILE A 162 -8.97 -3.45 -3.86
CA ILE A 162 -8.36 -3.84 -5.13
C ILE A 162 -7.15 -4.77 -4.92
N LYS A 163 -6.32 -4.51 -3.89
CA LYS A 163 -5.22 -5.42 -3.51
C LYS A 163 -5.77 -6.81 -3.22
N LYS A 164 -6.78 -6.91 -2.34
CA LYS A 164 -7.40 -8.18 -1.97
C LYS A 164 -7.95 -8.92 -3.18
N TYR A 165 -8.64 -8.22 -4.08
CA TYR A 165 -9.14 -8.81 -5.32
C TYR A 165 -8.02 -9.48 -6.14
N PHE A 166 -6.91 -8.80 -6.36
CA PHE A 166 -5.81 -9.39 -7.14
C PHE A 166 -5.18 -10.57 -6.41
N GLU A 167 -5.00 -10.52 -5.11
CA GLU A 167 -4.46 -11.65 -4.33
C GLU A 167 -5.40 -12.84 -4.31
N ASP A 168 -6.70 -12.64 -4.04
CA ASP A 168 -7.70 -13.69 -4.02
C ASP A 168 -7.87 -14.37 -5.39
N THR A 169 -7.79 -13.59 -6.47
CA THR A 169 -7.99 -14.09 -7.84
C THR A 169 -6.76 -14.80 -8.38
N THR A 170 -5.57 -14.33 -8.04
CA THR A 170 -4.33 -14.85 -8.63
C THR A 170 -3.59 -15.85 -7.75
N GLY A 171 -3.85 -15.83 -6.44
CA GLY A 171 -3.10 -16.60 -5.44
C GLY A 171 -1.65 -16.11 -5.26
N ILE A 172 -1.28 -14.96 -5.84
CA ILE A 172 0.08 -14.41 -5.82
C ILE A 172 0.09 -13.21 -4.87
N PRO A 173 1.08 -13.11 -3.95
CA PRO A 173 1.26 -11.93 -3.12
C PRO A 173 1.33 -10.65 -3.97
N TYR A 174 0.63 -9.61 -3.54
CA TYR A 174 0.42 -8.40 -4.33
C TYR A 174 1.72 -7.71 -4.76
N ASP A 175 2.70 -7.64 -3.88
CA ASP A 175 4.01 -7.08 -4.18
C ASP A 175 4.73 -7.82 -5.31
N GLN A 176 4.63 -9.15 -5.35
CA GLN A 176 5.17 -9.98 -6.43
C GLN A 176 4.36 -9.82 -7.72
N TYR A 177 3.04 -9.74 -7.61
CA TYR A 177 2.16 -9.58 -8.77
C TYR A 177 2.40 -8.24 -9.48
N VAL A 178 2.48 -7.13 -8.71
CA VAL A 178 2.85 -5.81 -9.27
C VAL A 178 4.23 -5.84 -9.90
N ARG A 179 5.21 -6.43 -9.21
CA ARG A 179 6.58 -6.51 -9.73
C ARG A 179 6.61 -7.22 -11.09
N THR A 180 5.95 -8.37 -11.20
CA THR A 180 5.98 -9.21 -12.41
C THR A 180 5.21 -8.59 -13.57
N ASN A 181 4.05 -7.98 -13.29
CA ASN A 181 3.14 -7.52 -14.33
C ASN A 181 3.29 -6.03 -14.69
N VAL A 182 3.89 -5.22 -13.79
CA VAL A 182 4.04 -3.77 -14.01
C VAL A 182 5.51 -3.37 -14.13
N PHE A 183 6.32 -3.64 -13.10
CA PHE A 183 7.66 -3.07 -13.04
C PHE A 183 8.67 -3.81 -13.92
N ALA A 184 8.65 -5.13 -13.92
CA ALA A 184 9.60 -5.93 -14.69
C ALA A 184 9.45 -5.75 -16.22
N PRO A 185 8.23 -5.73 -16.80
CA PRO A 185 8.05 -5.47 -18.23
C PRO A 185 8.56 -4.10 -18.69
N LEU A 186 8.56 -3.12 -17.77
CA LEU A 186 9.10 -1.78 -18.03
C LEU A 186 10.60 -1.66 -17.75
N GLY A 187 11.27 -2.74 -17.35
CA GLY A 187 12.69 -2.75 -17.02
C GLY A 187 13.03 -1.98 -15.70
N LEU A 188 12.03 -1.68 -14.87
CA LEU A 188 12.21 -0.91 -13.64
C LEU A 188 12.80 -1.78 -12.53
N LYS A 189 14.00 -1.47 -12.10
CA LYS A 189 14.75 -2.26 -11.12
C LYS A 189 14.76 -1.68 -9.71
N THR A 190 14.56 -0.37 -9.56
CA THR A 190 14.67 0.34 -8.28
C THR A 190 13.35 0.65 -7.62
N ILE A 191 12.23 0.48 -8.32
CA ILE A 191 10.89 0.59 -7.77
C ILE A 191 10.38 -0.76 -7.26
N GLY A 192 9.57 -0.77 -6.19
CA GLY A 192 8.93 -1.98 -5.67
C GLY A 192 8.55 -1.85 -4.21
N TYR A 193 8.10 -2.97 -3.68
CA TYR A 193 7.75 -3.13 -2.27
C TYR A 193 8.91 -3.77 -1.51
N LYS A 194 8.88 -3.69 -0.18
CA LYS A 194 9.85 -4.34 0.73
C LYS A 194 11.29 -4.06 0.31
N PRO A 195 11.71 -2.78 0.23
CA PRO A 195 13.01 -2.41 -0.33
C PRO A 195 14.19 -3.05 0.40
N LEU A 196 14.07 -3.33 1.71
CA LEU A 196 15.11 -3.97 2.51
C LEU A 196 15.45 -5.41 2.09
N ASP A 197 14.58 -6.08 1.32
CA ASP A 197 14.88 -7.40 0.76
C ASP A 197 15.86 -7.32 -0.42
N ARG A 198 16.13 -6.12 -0.95
CA ARG A 198 16.84 -5.91 -2.20
C ARG A 198 17.94 -4.86 -2.13
N PHE A 199 17.85 -3.95 -1.20
CA PHE A 199 18.72 -2.79 -1.07
C PHE A 199 19.23 -2.64 0.35
N ASP A 200 20.41 -2.06 0.49
CA ASP A 200 20.96 -1.72 1.79
C ASP A 200 20.14 -0.59 2.44
N ALA A 201 19.97 -0.67 3.76
CA ALA A 201 19.23 0.35 4.51
C ALA A 201 19.85 1.75 4.38
N SER A 202 21.16 1.85 4.13
CA SER A 202 21.83 3.13 3.89
C SER A 202 21.42 3.84 2.61
N GLN A 203 20.84 3.11 1.65
CA GLN A 203 20.31 3.67 0.40
C GLN A 203 18.87 4.17 0.54
N ILE A 204 18.19 3.88 1.65
CA ILE A 204 16.78 4.23 1.84
C ILE A 204 16.71 5.48 2.71
N VAL A 205 16.21 6.57 2.11
CA VAL A 205 16.01 7.82 2.83
C VAL A 205 14.87 7.69 3.83
N SER A 206 15.11 8.05 5.08
CA SER A 206 14.11 8.00 6.15
C SER A 206 12.97 8.98 5.86
N SER A 207 11.71 8.53 5.97
CA SER A 207 10.52 9.36 5.80
C SER A 207 10.12 10.08 7.11
N GLU A 208 10.31 9.41 8.25
CA GLU A 208 9.92 9.94 9.57
C GLU A 208 10.73 9.29 10.72
N ILE A 209 10.53 9.81 11.93
CA ILE A 209 11.01 9.19 13.16
C ILE A 209 9.88 8.33 13.72
N ASP A 210 10.02 7.01 13.61
CA ASP A 210 9.08 6.06 14.21
C ASP A 210 9.49 5.75 15.65
N THR A 211 8.70 6.27 16.61
CA THR A 211 8.96 6.05 18.03
C THR A 211 8.24 4.83 18.61
N TYR A 212 7.47 4.09 17.80
CA TYR A 212 6.67 2.95 18.25
C TYR A 212 7.27 1.60 17.86
N PHE A 213 7.70 1.44 16.62
CA PHE A 213 8.06 0.13 16.06
C PHE A 213 9.54 0.00 15.67
N ARG A 214 10.27 1.10 15.51
CA ARG A 214 11.63 1.14 14.94
C ARG A 214 12.58 1.97 15.77
N HIS A 215 12.82 1.54 17.00
CA HIS A 215 13.78 2.17 17.90
C HIS A 215 15.23 1.90 17.49
#